data_99325aed910e2b809d011b6f1e338a0e
#
_entry.id   99325aed910e2b809d011b6f1e338a0e
#
_cell.length_a   1.000
_cell.length_b   1.000
_cell.length_c   1.000
_cell.angle_alpha   90.00
_cell.angle_beta   90.00
_cell.angle_gamma   90.00
#
_symmetry.space_group_name_H-M   'P 1'
#
loop_
_entity.id
_entity.type
_entity.pdbx_description
1 polymer ?
#
loop_
_entity_poly.entity_id
_entity_poly.type
_entity_poly.pdbx_seq_one_letter_code
_entity_poly.pdbx_strand_id
1 'polypeptide(L)'
;MKYVILLLNTEAARNMTEAEGQAWYAEIGAWYEKGGGGSGKLVESGHQLAPPATAKTVRASGVTDGPFMETKEALGGYSVLETDTIEEAVEIAKTWPGVDRGWMTVEVRPVVEM
;
A
#
# COMPACT_ATOMS: atom_id res chain seq x y z
N MET A 1 4.49 17.94 -6.05
CA MET A 1 5.14 16.69 -6.49
C MET A 1 4.27 15.48 -6.18
N LYS A 2 4.37 14.48 -7.02
CA LYS A 2 3.66 13.23 -6.78
C LYS A 2 4.55 12.25 -6.02
N TYR A 3 3.92 11.52 -5.12
CA TYR A 3 4.56 10.47 -4.34
C TYR A 3 3.71 9.22 -4.43
N VAL A 4 4.34 8.10 -4.78
CA VAL A 4 3.64 6.82 -4.69
C VAL A 4 3.75 6.32 -3.26
N ILE A 5 2.66 5.80 -2.74
CA ILE A 5 2.67 5.04 -1.49
C ILE A 5 2.54 3.56 -1.85
N LEU A 6 3.53 2.79 -1.44
CA LEU A 6 3.55 1.35 -1.63
C LEU A 6 3.04 0.71 -0.35
N LEU A 7 1.96 -0.05 -0.46
CA LEU A 7 1.23 -0.59 0.68
C LEU A 7 1.63 -2.06 0.85
N LEU A 8 2.41 -2.34 1.90
CA LEU A 8 2.93 -3.68 2.16
C LEU A 8 2.20 -4.31 3.33
N ASN A 9 1.73 -5.54 3.13
CA ASN A 9 1.11 -6.34 4.18
C ASN A 9 2.20 -7.03 5.00
N THR A 10 2.11 -6.94 6.32
CA THR A 10 3.05 -7.59 7.23
C THR A 10 2.59 -9.01 7.59
N GLU A 11 3.45 -9.77 8.26
CA GLU A 11 3.05 -11.09 8.79
C GLU A 11 1.89 -10.97 9.77
N ALA A 12 1.88 -9.93 10.59
CA ALA A 12 0.80 -9.71 11.56
C ALA A 12 -0.57 -9.60 10.90
N ALA A 13 -0.62 -9.02 9.69
CA ALA A 13 -1.87 -8.90 8.95
C ALA A 13 -2.46 -10.27 8.58
N ARG A 14 -1.62 -11.29 8.42
CA ARG A 14 -2.07 -12.63 8.02
C ARG A 14 -2.77 -13.38 9.15
N ASN A 15 -2.61 -12.93 10.37
CA ASN A 15 -3.15 -13.58 11.56
C ASN A 15 -4.42 -12.89 12.08
N MET A 16 -4.94 -11.90 11.39
CA MET A 16 -6.16 -11.23 11.82
C MET A 16 -7.36 -12.13 11.66
N THR A 17 -8.35 -11.95 12.52
CA THR A 17 -9.61 -12.65 12.42
C THR A 17 -10.43 -12.12 11.25
N GLU A 18 -11.47 -12.87 10.85
CA GLU A 18 -12.38 -12.41 9.80
C GLU A 18 -13.06 -11.09 10.20
N ALA A 19 -13.48 -10.97 11.46
CA ALA A 19 -14.12 -9.76 11.97
C ALA A 19 -13.16 -8.57 11.92
N GLU A 20 -11.90 -8.77 12.31
CA GLU A 20 -10.86 -7.74 12.22
C GLU A 20 -10.63 -7.32 10.77
N GLY A 21 -10.60 -8.29 9.85
CA GLY A 21 -10.42 -8.02 8.42
C GLY A 21 -11.57 -7.19 7.84
N GLN A 22 -12.81 -7.51 8.20
CA GLN A 22 -13.97 -6.76 7.72
C GLN A 22 -13.95 -5.32 8.23
N ALA A 23 -13.65 -5.14 9.51
CA ALA A 23 -13.55 -3.80 10.10
C ALA A 23 -12.43 -3.00 9.43
N TRP A 24 -11.31 -3.64 9.17
CA TRP A 24 -10.17 -3.02 8.49
C TRP A 24 -10.52 -2.57 7.07
N TYR A 25 -11.21 -3.42 6.29
CA TYR A 25 -11.66 -3.05 4.94
C TYR A 25 -12.57 -1.82 4.97
N ALA A 26 -13.45 -1.72 5.97
CA ALA A 26 -14.30 -0.56 6.13
C ALA A 26 -13.48 0.71 6.41
N GLU A 27 -12.44 0.60 7.25
CA GLU A 27 -11.53 1.71 7.53
C GLU A 27 -10.77 2.16 6.28
N ILE A 28 -10.32 1.20 5.48
CA ILE A 28 -9.61 1.47 4.21
C ILE A 28 -10.54 2.21 3.26
N GLY A 29 -11.77 1.73 3.11
CA GLY A 29 -12.77 2.40 2.27
C GLY A 29 -13.01 3.83 2.69
N ALA A 30 -13.14 4.06 3.99
CA ALA A 30 -13.33 5.40 4.53
C ALA A 30 -12.12 6.31 4.27
N TRP A 31 -10.91 5.74 4.36
CA TRP A 31 -9.68 6.50 4.08
C TRP A 31 -9.68 7.04 2.64
N TYR A 32 -10.05 6.19 1.68
CA TYR A 32 -10.14 6.58 0.27
C TYR A 32 -11.29 7.56 0.00
N GLU A 33 -12.46 7.33 0.60
CA GLU A 33 -13.61 8.23 0.46
C GLU A 33 -13.31 9.65 0.93
N LYS A 34 -12.44 9.77 1.94
CA LYS A 34 -12.02 11.07 2.49
C LYS A 34 -10.83 11.66 1.74
N GLY A 35 -10.49 11.14 0.57
CA GLY A 35 -9.42 11.69 -0.26
C GLY A 35 -8.02 11.48 0.30
N GLY A 36 -7.82 10.37 1.02
CA GLY A 36 -6.54 10.06 1.67
C GLY A 36 -6.53 10.51 3.13
N GLY A 37 -7.40 9.90 3.95
CA GLY A 37 -7.47 10.18 5.38
C GLY A 37 -7.92 11.59 5.73
N GLY A 38 -8.67 12.24 4.86
CA GLY A 38 -9.13 13.61 5.06
C GLY A 38 -8.17 14.67 4.58
N SER A 39 -7.05 14.29 3.99
CA SER A 39 -6.02 15.24 3.52
C SER A 39 -6.41 15.98 2.24
N GLY A 40 -7.23 15.36 1.39
CA GLY A 40 -7.55 15.88 0.06
C GLY A 40 -6.38 15.80 -0.92
N LYS A 41 -5.33 15.05 -0.60
CA LYS A 41 -4.10 14.98 -1.40
C LYS A 41 -3.99 13.72 -2.25
N LEU A 42 -4.96 12.82 -2.20
CA LEU A 42 -4.99 11.62 -3.02
C LEU A 42 -5.36 11.99 -4.45
N VAL A 43 -4.48 11.71 -5.41
CA VAL A 43 -4.73 12.00 -6.84
C VAL A 43 -4.97 10.75 -7.66
N GLU A 44 -4.48 9.61 -7.21
CA GLU A 44 -4.79 8.32 -7.83
C GLU A 44 -5.00 7.30 -6.72
N SER A 45 -6.19 6.68 -6.72
CA SER A 45 -6.50 5.63 -5.74
C SER A 45 -5.63 4.40 -5.94
N GLY A 46 -5.16 4.15 -7.17
CA GLY A 46 -4.35 3.00 -7.49
C GLY A 46 -5.15 1.71 -7.45
N HIS A 47 -4.48 0.64 -7.08
CA HIS A 47 -5.09 -0.69 -7.10
C HIS A 47 -4.60 -1.55 -5.96
N GLN A 48 -5.53 -2.38 -5.44
CA GLN A 48 -5.16 -3.49 -4.58
C GLN A 48 -4.64 -4.62 -5.47
N LEU A 49 -3.58 -5.29 -5.06
CA LEU A 49 -3.01 -6.41 -5.80
C LEU A 49 -3.49 -7.73 -5.22
N ALA A 50 -3.65 -8.73 -6.09
CA ALA A 50 -3.95 -10.10 -5.68
C ALA A 50 -2.77 -10.69 -4.87
N PRO A 51 -2.98 -11.79 -4.13
CA PRO A 51 -1.92 -12.36 -3.30
C PRO A 51 -0.63 -12.66 -4.07
N PRO A 52 0.54 -12.52 -3.44
CA PRO A 52 1.84 -12.74 -4.11
C PRO A 52 1.97 -14.07 -4.83
N ALA A 53 1.33 -15.12 -4.33
CA ALA A 53 1.37 -16.44 -4.95
C ALA A 53 0.79 -16.46 -6.36
N THR A 54 -0.04 -15.48 -6.73
CA THR A 54 -0.62 -15.37 -8.07
C THR A 54 0.31 -14.68 -9.07
N ALA A 55 1.43 -14.14 -8.59
CA ALA A 55 2.36 -13.37 -9.42
C ALA A 55 3.16 -14.26 -10.37
N LYS A 56 3.65 -13.63 -11.43
CA LYS A 56 4.64 -14.22 -12.35
C LYS A 56 5.80 -13.25 -12.41
N THR A 57 7.01 -13.77 -12.34
CA THR A 57 8.21 -12.92 -12.43
C THR A 57 8.95 -13.24 -13.72
N VAL A 58 9.26 -12.21 -14.48
CA VAL A 58 9.94 -12.31 -15.77
C VAL A 58 11.37 -11.81 -15.63
N ARG A 59 12.33 -12.68 -15.99
CA ARG A 59 13.76 -12.33 -16.02
C ARG A 59 14.32 -12.72 -17.38
N ALA A 60 15.52 -12.29 -17.70
CA ALA A 60 16.21 -12.70 -18.92
C ALA A 60 16.36 -14.22 -18.98
N SER A 61 16.48 -14.90 -17.84
CA SER A 61 16.61 -16.36 -17.75
C SER A 61 15.27 -17.11 -17.89
N GLY A 62 14.15 -16.41 -17.89
CA GLY A 62 12.83 -17.03 -18.03
C GLY A 62 11.79 -16.47 -17.07
N VAL A 63 10.67 -17.17 -17.00
CA VAL A 63 9.53 -16.79 -16.16
C VAL A 63 9.40 -17.78 -15.01
N THR A 64 9.22 -17.24 -13.80
CA THR A 64 8.97 -18.06 -12.62
C THR A 64 7.64 -17.68 -11.99
N ASP A 65 7.02 -18.63 -11.28
CA ASP A 65 5.82 -18.37 -10.51
C ASP A 65 6.18 -17.68 -9.20
N GLY A 66 5.28 -16.81 -8.75
CA GLY A 66 5.45 -16.09 -7.49
C GLY A 66 6.14 -14.74 -7.67
N PRO A 67 6.28 -13.98 -6.57
CA PRO A 67 6.88 -12.66 -6.62
C PRO A 67 8.40 -12.75 -6.84
N PHE A 68 8.97 -11.64 -7.31
CA PHE A 68 10.40 -11.59 -7.57
C PHE A 68 11.24 -11.75 -6.30
N MET A 69 10.70 -11.35 -5.15
CA MET A 69 11.30 -11.59 -3.84
C MET A 69 10.25 -12.16 -2.89
N GLU A 70 10.63 -13.21 -2.15
CA GLU A 70 9.83 -13.68 -1.04
C GLU A 70 10.31 -12.94 0.21
N THR A 71 9.42 -12.15 0.79
CA THR A 71 9.69 -11.38 1.98
C THR A 71 8.56 -11.56 2.98
N LYS A 72 8.83 -11.18 4.24
CA LYS A 72 7.80 -11.20 5.28
C LYS A 72 6.74 -10.13 5.04
N GLU A 73 7.10 -9.08 4.31
CA GLU A 73 6.20 -8.02 3.92
C GLU A 73 5.97 -8.10 2.42
N ALA A 74 4.72 -8.16 2.01
CA ALA A 74 4.34 -8.34 0.61
C ALA A 74 3.61 -7.11 0.09
N LEU A 75 3.98 -6.65 -1.10
CA LEU A 75 3.30 -5.54 -1.75
C LEU A 75 1.86 -5.92 -2.04
N GLY A 76 0.92 -5.22 -1.41
CA GLY A 76 -0.51 -5.48 -1.55
C GLY A 76 -1.29 -4.42 -2.30
N GLY A 77 -0.64 -3.31 -2.65
CA GLY A 77 -1.31 -2.24 -3.38
C GLY A 77 -0.47 -0.98 -3.47
N TYR A 78 -1.01 0.01 -4.14
CA TYR A 78 -0.36 1.32 -4.26
C TYR A 78 -1.40 2.40 -4.50
N SER A 79 -1.03 3.63 -4.15
CA SER A 79 -1.81 4.83 -4.43
C SER A 79 -0.84 5.99 -4.68
N VAL A 80 -1.35 7.11 -5.16
CA VAL A 80 -0.52 8.28 -5.45
C VAL A 80 -1.07 9.50 -4.73
N LEU A 81 -0.18 10.20 -4.03
CA LEU A 81 -0.46 11.46 -3.36
C LEU A 81 0.22 12.60 -4.10
N GLU A 82 -0.34 13.80 -4.02
CA GLU A 82 0.35 15.00 -4.49
C GLU A 82 0.47 15.98 -3.35
N THR A 83 1.71 16.26 -2.93
CA THR A 83 2.01 17.15 -1.82
C THR A 83 3.21 18.03 -2.17
N ASP A 84 3.44 19.09 -1.41
CA ASP A 84 4.57 19.97 -1.63
C ASP A 84 5.89 19.33 -1.19
N THR A 85 5.85 18.50 -0.14
CA THR A 85 7.04 17.88 0.43
C THR A 85 6.80 16.41 0.71
N ILE A 86 7.90 15.64 0.81
CA ILE A 86 7.80 14.22 1.19
C ILE A 86 7.34 14.08 2.65
N GLU A 87 7.69 15.03 3.50
CA GLU A 87 7.28 15.01 4.90
C GLU A 87 5.76 15.06 5.04
N GLU A 88 5.10 15.88 4.21
CA GLU A 88 3.63 15.93 4.17
C GLU A 88 3.05 14.59 3.72
N ALA A 89 3.64 13.98 2.67
CA ALA A 89 3.20 12.68 2.19
C ALA A 89 3.38 11.59 3.26
N VAL A 90 4.48 11.65 4.02
CA VAL A 90 4.74 10.71 5.12
C VAL A 90 3.67 10.84 6.21
N GLU A 91 3.32 12.07 6.57
CA GLU A 91 2.27 12.28 7.59
C GLU A 91 0.93 11.71 7.13
N ILE A 92 0.59 11.84 5.85
CA ILE A 92 -0.62 11.25 5.29
C ILE A 92 -0.52 9.71 5.30
N ALA A 93 0.62 9.17 4.91
CA ALA A 93 0.85 7.72 4.90
C ALA A 93 0.69 7.08 6.28
N LYS A 94 1.06 7.80 7.34
CA LYS A 94 0.88 7.33 8.72
C LYS A 94 -0.58 7.09 9.08
N THR A 95 -1.50 7.75 8.39
CA THR A 95 -2.93 7.60 8.64
C THR A 95 -3.54 6.39 7.95
N TRP A 96 -2.77 5.70 7.10
CA TRP A 96 -3.30 4.54 6.39
C TRP A 96 -3.69 3.46 7.39
N PRO A 97 -4.93 2.91 7.28
CA PRO A 97 -5.45 1.99 8.30
C PRO A 97 -4.58 0.75 8.48
N GLY A 98 -4.26 0.44 9.72
CA GLY A 98 -3.46 -0.73 10.06
C GLY A 98 -1.97 -0.44 10.27
N VAL A 99 -1.48 0.73 9.88
CA VAL A 99 -0.07 1.10 10.12
C VAL A 99 0.20 1.13 11.62
N ASP A 100 -0.67 1.75 12.38
CA ASP A 100 -0.55 1.87 13.84
C ASP A 100 -0.63 0.52 14.57
N ARG A 101 -1.26 -0.48 13.95
CA ARG A 101 -1.40 -1.83 14.52
C ARG A 101 -0.34 -2.81 14.02
N GLY A 102 0.60 -2.33 13.20
CA GLY A 102 1.65 -3.18 12.63
C GLY A 102 1.18 -4.13 11.54
N TRP A 103 -0.03 -3.93 11.00
CA TRP A 103 -0.56 -4.75 9.90
C TRP A 103 -0.03 -4.32 8.54
N MET A 104 0.39 -3.07 8.44
CA MET A 104 0.87 -2.48 7.20
C MET A 104 2.17 -1.73 7.41
N THR A 105 3.02 -1.81 6.41
CA THR A 105 4.17 -0.93 6.23
C THR A 105 3.90 -0.13 4.96
N VAL A 106 4.16 1.16 4.98
CA VAL A 106 3.96 2.02 3.83
C VAL A 106 5.29 2.66 3.44
N GLU A 107 5.70 2.43 2.19
CA GLU A 107 6.87 3.11 1.65
C GLU A 107 6.40 4.31 0.83
N VAL A 108 6.98 5.46 1.08
CA VAL A 108 6.67 6.69 0.33
C VAL A 108 7.86 6.99 -0.60
N ARG A 109 7.59 7.07 -1.90
CA ARG A 109 8.66 7.28 -2.87
C ARG A 109 8.28 8.36 -3.88
N PRO A 110 9.17 9.35 -4.11
CA PRO A 110 8.89 10.38 -5.13
C PRO A 110 8.74 9.76 -6.52
N VAL A 111 7.81 10.30 -7.28
CA VAL A 111 7.66 9.96 -8.70
C VAL A 111 8.60 10.84 -9.50
N VAL A 112 9.36 10.22 -10.41
CA VAL A 112 10.25 10.99 -11.29
C VAL A 112 9.39 11.73 -12.31
N GLU A 113 9.58 13.05 -12.38
CA GLU A 113 8.92 13.87 -13.38
C GLU A 113 9.76 13.82 -14.67
N MET A 114 9.08 13.52 -15.78
CA MET A 114 9.76 13.33 -17.06
C MET A 114 9.28 14.33 -18.09
#